data_682e6382bc44cde324bb9f36a434ce9e
#
_entry.id   682e6382bc44cde324bb9f36a434ce9e
#
_cell.length_a   1.000
_cell.length_b   1.000
_cell.length_c   1.000
_cell.angle_alpha   90.00
_cell.angle_beta   90.00
_cell.angle_gamma   90.00
#
_symmetry.space_group_name_H-M   'P 1'
#
loop_
_entity.id
_entity.type
_entity.pdbx_description
1 polymer ?
#
loop_
_entity_poly.entity_id
_entity_poly.type
_entity_poly.pdbx_seq_one_letter_code
_entity_poly.pdbx_strand_id
1 'polypeptide(L)'
;MIFIGNVSSTIPEEGKAVVTRLDREGVVTAPLSVINRGAAHDKDYWMPVIDDQVLCVMLPNRSGRGFSDGFIIGTFFSTADPTPEGADNGKRVLTVPGDMTLNVGGTLSINSSNGDVVVNGISLVHHVHGGVVSGGSTTSGPE
;
A
#
# COMPACT_ATOMS: atom_id res chain seq x y z
N MET A 1 13.32 -21.30 0.34
CA MET A 1 14.39 -20.46 0.91
C MET A 1 13.85 -19.09 1.19
N ILE A 2 14.16 -18.50 2.35
CA ILE A 2 13.74 -17.15 2.73
C ILE A 2 14.99 -16.27 2.78
N PHE A 3 14.92 -15.02 2.31
CA PHE A 3 16.02 -14.05 2.38
C PHE A 3 15.48 -12.62 2.39
N ILE A 4 16.34 -11.67 2.77
CA ILE A 4 16.11 -10.23 2.67
C ILE A 4 16.93 -9.69 1.50
N GLY A 5 16.37 -8.74 0.77
CA GLY A 5 17.05 -8.05 -0.32
C GLY A 5 16.50 -6.64 -0.55
N ASN A 6 17.15 -5.91 -1.44
CA ASN A 6 16.70 -4.58 -1.87
C ASN A 6 16.14 -4.68 -3.29
N VAL A 7 15.05 -3.99 -3.53
CA VAL A 7 14.45 -3.90 -4.88
C VAL A 7 15.40 -3.15 -5.81
N SER A 8 15.79 -3.79 -6.90
CA SER A 8 16.67 -3.19 -7.92
C SER A 8 15.92 -2.68 -9.14
N SER A 9 14.78 -3.28 -9.46
CA SER A 9 13.88 -2.79 -10.51
C SER A 9 12.46 -3.32 -10.30
N THR A 10 11.48 -2.64 -10.88
CA THR A 10 10.06 -2.98 -10.78
C THR A 10 9.44 -3.19 -12.16
N ILE A 11 8.44 -4.07 -12.24
CA ILE A 11 7.62 -4.35 -13.42
C ILE A 11 6.15 -4.21 -12.99
N PRO A 12 5.65 -2.97 -12.84
CA PRO A 12 4.34 -2.70 -12.24
C PRO A 12 3.17 -3.37 -12.99
N GLU A 13 3.24 -3.42 -14.31
CA GLU A 13 2.22 -4.04 -15.17
C GLU A 13 2.09 -5.56 -14.99
N GLU A 14 3.16 -6.21 -14.47
CA GLU A 14 3.14 -7.64 -14.13
C GLU A 14 2.99 -7.90 -12.62
N GLY A 15 3.01 -6.88 -11.79
CA GLY A 15 3.05 -7.01 -10.33
C GLY A 15 4.30 -7.71 -9.83
N LYS A 16 5.46 -7.47 -10.48
CA LYS A 16 6.75 -8.12 -10.16
C LYS A 16 7.85 -7.11 -9.90
N ALA A 17 8.88 -7.56 -9.17
CA ALA A 17 10.11 -6.81 -8.99
C ALA A 17 11.34 -7.73 -8.96
N VAL A 18 12.49 -7.19 -9.31
CA VAL A 18 13.79 -7.84 -9.23
C VAL A 18 14.46 -7.39 -7.93
N VAL A 19 15.08 -8.32 -7.23
CA VAL A 19 15.65 -8.09 -5.89
C VAL A 19 17.14 -8.45 -5.89
N THR A 20 17.96 -7.53 -5.40
CA THR A 20 19.36 -7.80 -5.07
C THR A 20 19.43 -8.43 -3.69
N ARG A 21 20.05 -9.58 -3.59
CA ARG A 21 20.16 -10.34 -2.33
C ARG A 21 21.21 -9.73 -1.43
N LEU A 22 20.87 -9.50 -0.15
CA LEU A 22 21.84 -9.00 0.84
C LEU A 22 22.73 -10.10 1.41
N ASP A 23 22.30 -11.36 1.35
CA ASP A 23 23.06 -12.52 1.83
C ASP A 23 24.05 -13.07 0.80
N ARG A 24 24.04 -12.55 -0.43
CA ARG A 24 24.94 -12.94 -1.52
C ARG A 24 25.29 -11.74 -2.38
N GLU A 25 26.48 -11.24 -2.23
CA GLU A 25 26.96 -10.07 -2.95
C GLU A 25 26.81 -10.21 -4.49
N GLY A 26 26.21 -9.18 -5.11
CA GLY A 26 26.03 -9.10 -6.55
C GLY A 26 25.01 -10.05 -7.17
N VAL A 27 24.32 -10.88 -6.37
CA VAL A 27 23.30 -11.80 -6.87
C VAL A 27 21.95 -11.11 -6.91
N VAL A 28 21.35 -11.07 -8.10
CA VAL A 28 19.98 -10.61 -8.32
C VAL A 28 19.05 -11.78 -8.62
N THR A 29 17.79 -11.64 -8.28
CA THR A 29 16.76 -12.65 -8.58
C THR A 29 16.27 -12.52 -10.03
N ALA A 30 15.59 -13.56 -10.55
CA ALA A 30 14.59 -13.36 -11.59
C ALA A 30 13.45 -12.47 -11.04
N PRO A 31 12.56 -11.91 -11.89
CA PRO A 31 11.41 -11.16 -11.42
C PRO A 31 10.53 -11.98 -10.50
N LEU A 32 10.32 -11.51 -9.26
CA LEU A 32 9.49 -12.14 -8.23
C LEU A 32 8.13 -11.49 -8.20
N SER A 33 7.07 -12.26 -8.00
CA SER A 33 5.71 -11.74 -7.86
C SER A 33 5.53 -11.06 -6.49
N VAL A 34 4.94 -9.87 -6.47
CA VAL A 34 4.60 -9.17 -5.23
C VAL A 34 3.27 -9.72 -4.70
N ILE A 35 3.24 -10.14 -3.43
CA ILE A 35 2.02 -10.60 -2.80
C ILE A 35 1.13 -9.39 -2.47
N ASN A 36 -0.08 -9.42 -3.01
CA ASN A 36 -1.16 -8.48 -2.73
C ASN A 36 -2.33 -9.20 -2.05
N ARG A 37 -3.15 -8.49 -1.26
CA ARG A 37 -4.29 -9.10 -0.55
C ARG A 37 -5.43 -9.51 -1.46
N GLY A 38 -5.53 -8.91 -2.65
CA GLY A 38 -6.53 -9.23 -3.65
C GLY A 38 -5.97 -9.07 -5.04
N ALA A 39 -6.19 -10.04 -5.93
CA ALA A 39 -5.63 -10.06 -7.28
C ALA A 39 -6.64 -10.50 -8.37
N ALA A 40 -7.84 -10.94 -8.00
CA ALA A 40 -8.86 -11.38 -8.95
C ALA A 40 -10.02 -10.38 -9.02
N HIS A 41 -11.15 -10.67 -8.37
CA HIS A 41 -12.30 -9.76 -8.31
C HIS A 41 -12.02 -8.57 -7.40
N ASP A 42 -11.55 -8.84 -6.18
CA ASP A 42 -11.00 -7.81 -5.31
C ASP A 42 -9.55 -7.56 -5.73
N LYS A 43 -9.18 -6.28 -5.83
CA LYS A 43 -7.81 -5.86 -6.16
C LYS A 43 -7.33 -4.85 -5.12
N ASP A 44 -6.28 -5.25 -4.39
CA ASP A 44 -5.56 -4.37 -3.49
C ASP A 44 -4.12 -4.27 -3.99
N TYR A 45 -3.91 -3.39 -4.96
CA TYR A 45 -2.62 -3.24 -5.62
C TYR A 45 -1.65 -2.44 -4.77
N TRP A 46 -0.52 -3.04 -4.51
CA TRP A 46 0.65 -2.41 -3.89
C TRP A 46 1.93 -2.92 -4.55
N MET A 47 2.90 -2.05 -4.74
CA MET A 47 4.23 -2.38 -5.26
C MET A 47 5.30 -1.72 -4.41
N PRO A 48 6.41 -2.43 -4.10
CA PRO A 48 7.58 -1.80 -3.52
C PRO A 48 8.23 -0.86 -4.54
N VAL A 49 8.98 0.12 -4.06
CA VAL A 49 9.80 1.00 -4.90
C VAL A 49 11.25 0.52 -4.92
N ILE A 50 12.06 1.07 -5.84
CA ILE A 50 13.51 0.79 -5.91
C ILE A 50 14.14 1.18 -4.57
N ASP A 51 15.09 0.37 -4.11
CA ASP A 51 15.81 0.43 -2.85
C ASP A 51 15.00 -0.01 -1.60
N ASP A 52 13.69 -0.26 -1.70
CA ASP A 52 12.94 -0.86 -0.58
C ASP A 52 13.56 -2.17 -0.11
N GLN A 53 13.68 -2.34 1.21
CA GLN A 53 14.05 -3.61 1.81
C GLN A 53 12.83 -4.54 1.85
N VAL A 54 12.98 -5.73 1.26
CA VAL A 54 11.90 -6.70 1.10
C VAL A 54 12.26 -8.07 1.67
N LEU A 55 11.26 -8.73 2.23
CA LEU A 55 11.31 -10.14 2.61
C LEU A 55 10.83 -10.99 1.43
N CYS A 56 11.67 -11.94 1.00
CA CYS A 56 11.40 -12.80 -0.16
C CYS A 56 11.36 -14.28 0.23
N VAL A 57 10.50 -15.02 -0.48
CA VAL A 57 10.42 -16.48 -0.43
C VAL A 57 10.67 -17.04 -1.82
N MET A 58 11.65 -17.94 -1.95
CA MET A 58 11.91 -18.67 -3.19
C MET A 58 11.36 -20.09 -3.10
N LEU A 59 10.71 -20.52 -4.17
CA LEU A 59 10.20 -21.85 -4.35
C LEU A 59 11.26 -22.75 -5.01
N PRO A 60 11.44 -24.00 -4.51
CA PRO A 60 12.30 -24.94 -5.21
C PRO A 60 11.72 -25.28 -6.58
N ASN A 61 12.58 -25.38 -7.58
CA ASN A 61 12.15 -25.85 -8.89
C ASN A 61 11.75 -27.35 -8.84
N ARG A 62 11.04 -27.81 -9.88
CA ARG A 62 10.52 -29.20 -9.94
C ARG A 62 11.58 -30.29 -9.80
N SER A 63 12.82 -29.99 -10.18
CA SER A 63 13.94 -30.94 -10.03
C SER A 63 14.48 -31.04 -8.60
N GLY A 64 13.99 -30.21 -7.67
CA GLY A 64 14.52 -30.07 -6.32
C GLY A 64 15.92 -29.44 -6.25
N ARG A 65 16.46 -29.01 -7.40
CA ARG A 65 17.79 -28.38 -7.49
C ARG A 65 17.63 -26.92 -7.90
N GLY A 66 17.96 -26.02 -6.94
CA GLY A 66 17.88 -24.58 -7.16
C GLY A 66 16.47 -23.99 -7.03
N PHE A 67 16.37 -22.70 -7.28
CA PHE A 67 15.19 -21.87 -7.12
C PHE A 67 15.06 -20.99 -8.37
N SER A 68 13.93 -21.03 -9.03
CA SER A 68 13.68 -20.26 -10.27
C SER A 68 12.50 -19.32 -10.13
N ASP A 69 11.70 -19.45 -9.09
CA ASP A 69 10.47 -18.71 -8.86
C ASP A 69 10.36 -18.30 -7.41
N GLY A 70 9.52 -17.33 -7.10
CA GLY A 70 9.33 -16.86 -5.73
C GLY A 70 8.44 -15.64 -5.63
N PHE A 71 8.34 -15.15 -4.39
CA PHE A 71 7.45 -14.06 -4.03
C PHE A 71 8.15 -13.03 -3.15
N ILE A 72 7.80 -11.77 -3.32
CA ILE A 72 8.03 -10.70 -2.35
C ILE A 72 6.83 -10.69 -1.40
N ILE A 73 7.08 -10.94 -0.12
CA ILE A 73 6.05 -11.01 0.93
C ILE A 73 5.64 -9.60 1.38
N GLY A 74 6.59 -8.67 1.45
CA GLY A 74 6.38 -7.28 1.85
C GLY A 74 7.66 -6.58 2.20
N THR A 75 7.53 -5.29 2.57
CA THR A 75 8.57 -4.45 3.16
C THR A 75 8.51 -4.52 4.68
N PHE A 76 9.53 -4.01 5.34
CA PHE A 76 9.59 -3.86 6.79
C PHE A 76 10.36 -2.58 7.15
N PHE A 77 10.06 -2.01 8.31
CA PHE A 77 10.78 -0.85 8.81
C PHE A 77 12.16 -1.22 9.31
N SER A 78 13.13 -0.36 9.06
CA SER A 78 14.53 -0.52 9.45
C SER A 78 15.15 0.85 9.80
N THR A 79 16.44 0.88 10.09
CA THR A 79 17.16 2.15 10.27
C THR A 79 17.30 2.94 8.98
N ALA A 80 17.29 2.28 7.82
CA ALA A 80 17.27 2.92 6.51
C ALA A 80 15.87 3.43 6.14
N ASP A 81 14.85 2.65 6.51
CA ASP A 81 13.43 2.93 6.22
C ASP A 81 12.67 3.04 7.54
N PRO A 82 12.69 4.20 8.22
CA PRO A 82 12.08 4.37 9.53
C PRO A 82 10.55 4.36 9.45
N THR A 83 9.90 4.12 10.58
CA THR A 83 8.45 4.26 10.73
C THR A 83 7.99 5.67 10.40
N PRO A 84 6.75 5.85 9.90
CA PRO A 84 6.22 7.17 9.62
C PRO A 84 6.12 8.01 10.90
N GLU A 85 6.22 9.35 10.74
CA GLU A 85 6.07 10.28 11.86
C GLU A 85 4.72 10.07 12.56
N GLY A 86 4.75 10.08 13.89
CA GLY A 86 3.56 9.86 14.72
C GLY A 86 3.09 8.40 14.78
N ALA A 87 3.91 7.43 14.34
CA ALA A 87 3.64 6.02 14.57
C ALA A 87 3.53 5.73 16.07
N ASP A 88 2.46 5.04 16.48
CA ASP A 88 2.19 4.68 17.87
C ASP A 88 1.25 3.46 17.93
N ASN A 89 1.15 2.86 19.10
CA ASN A 89 0.21 1.75 19.34
C ASN A 89 -1.24 2.18 19.08
N GLY A 90 -1.98 1.34 18.38
CA GLY A 90 -3.38 1.62 18.04
C GLY A 90 -3.59 2.61 16.89
N LYS A 91 -2.53 3.15 16.30
CA LYS A 91 -2.60 3.99 15.10
C LYS A 91 -2.35 3.18 13.83
N ARG A 92 -3.04 3.55 12.77
CA ARG A 92 -2.71 3.12 11.41
C ARG A 92 -2.42 4.36 10.56
N VAL A 93 -1.23 4.43 10.00
CA VAL A 93 -0.81 5.48 9.07
C VAL A 93 -0.62 4.84 7.70
N LEU A 94 -1.27 5.40 6.68
CA LEU A 94 -1.07 5.03 5.29
C LEU A 94 -0.56 6.26 4.55
N THR A 95 0.69 6.22 4.11
CA THR A 95 1.30 7.28 3.30
C THR A 95 1.47 6.76 1.88
N VAL A 96 0.87 7.47 0.93
CA VAL A 96 0.98 7.17 -0.50
C VAL A 96 1.59 8.41 -1.17
N PRO A 97 2.81 8.32 -1.76
CA PRO A 97 3.46 9.48 -2.40
C PRO A 97 2.74 9.98 -3.65
N GLY A 98 2.00 9.11 -4.32
CA GLY A 98 1.21 9.41 -5.51
C GLY A 98 -0.29 9.41 -5.21
N ASP A 99 -1.07 9.05 -6.21
CA ASP A 99 -2.53 8.99 -6.11
C ASP A 99 -3.01 7.73 -5.37
N MET A 100 -4.10 7.86 -4.64
CA MET A 100 -4.84 6.75 -4.04
C MET A 100 -6.25 6.72 -4.60
N THR A 101 -6.66 5.57 -5.13
CA THR A 101 -8.01 5.37 -5.68
C THR A 101 -8.74 4.28 -4.91
N LEU A 102 -9.98 4.55 -4.51
CA LEU A 102 -10.91 3.59 -3.91
C LEU A 102 -12.09 3.36 -4.86
N ASN A 103 -12.14 2.20 -5.52
CA ASN A 103 -13.27 1.79 -6.36
C ASN A 103 -14.19 0.87 -5.56
N VAL A 104 -15.36 1.38 -5.19
CA VAL A 104 -16.34 0.67 -4.38
C VAL A 104 -17.61 0.48 -5.19
N GLY A 105 -17.96 -0.76 -5.54
CA GLY A 105 -19.18 -1.10 -6.29
C GLY A 105 -20.47 -0.98 -5.49
N GLY A 106 -20.38 -0.81 -4.17
CA GLY A 106 -21.49 -0.59 -3.24
C GLY A 106 -21.34 0.73 -2.49
N THR A 107 -21.65 0.74 -1.22
CA THR A 107 -21.54 1.91 -0.34
C THR A 107 -20.19 1.95 0.37
N LEU A 108 -19.49 3.08 0.30
CA LEU A 108 -18.37 3.39 1.19
C LEU A 108 -18.90 4.05 2.47
N SER A 109 -18.75 3.38 3.61
CA SER A 109 -19.12 3.93 4.92
C SER A 109 -17.87 4.27 5.72
N ILE A 110 -17.77 5.52 6.19
CA ILE A 110 -16.69 5.99 7.06
C ILE A 110 -17.33 6.33 8.41
N ASN A 111 -16.97 5.59 9.46
CA ASN A 111 -17.52 5.76 10.80
C ASN A 111 -16.42 6.23 11.75
N SER A 112 -16.58 7.40 12.33
CA SER A 112 -15.71 7.98 13.35
C SER A 112 -16.55 8.32 14.59
N SER A 113 -16.53 7.46 15.60
CA SER A 113 -17.47 7.55 16.75
C SER A 113 -17.28 8.82 17.58
N ASN A 114 -16.05 9.32 17.70
CA ASN A 114 -15.69 10.48 18.52
C ASN A 114 -14.74 11.42 17.80
N GLY A 115 -14.70 11.35 16.47
CA GLY A 115 -13.78 12.13 15.64
C GLY A 115 -14.46 12.69 14.41
N ASP A 116 -13.66 12.97 13.41
CA ASP A 116 -14.08 13.65 12.20
C ASP A 116 -13.40 13.02 10.97
N VAL A 117 -13.91 13.33 9.80
CA VAL A 117 -13.22 13.17 8.52
C VAL A 117 -12.74 14.54 8.10
N VAL A 118 -11.43 14.73 8.06
CA VAL A 118 -10.82 16.02 7.72
C VAL A 118 -10.15 15.95 6.35
N VAL A 119 -10.50 16.87 5.46
CA VAL A 119 -9.89 16.99 4.13
C VAL A 119 -9.25 18.37 4.02
N ASN A 120 -7.93 18.42 3.87
CA ASN A 120 -7.14 19.66 3.80
C ASN A 120 -7.46 20.66 4.96
N GLY A 121 -7.63 20.12 6.17
CA GLY A 121 -7.95 20.93 7.36
C GLY A 121 -9.44 21.31 7.50
N ILE A 122 -10.29 20.91 6.55
CA ILE A 122 -11.73 21.18 6.61
C ILE A 122 -12.46 19.95 7.16
N SER A 123 -13.20 20.13 8.26
CA SER A 123 -14.09 19.12 8.84
C SER A 123 -15.23 18.80 7.88
N LEU A 124 -15.45 17.55 7.54
CA LEU A 124 -16.62 17.17 6.77
C LEU A 124 -17.88 17.07 7.64
N VAL A 125 -17.72 16.86 8.93
CA VAL A 125 -18.84 16.69 9.88
C VAL A 125 -19.29 18.02 10.48
N HIS A 126 -18.36 18.96 10.70
CA HIS A 126 -18.61 20.19 11.48
C HIS A 126 -18.39 21.51 10.71
N HIS A 127 -18.07 21.46 9.40
CA HIS A 127 -17.91 22.69 8.64
C HIS A 127 -19.24 23.44 8.48
N VAL A 128 -19.15 24.75 8.41
CA VAL A 128 -20.30 25.64 8.23
C VAL A 128 -20.07 26.53 7.03
N HIS A 129 -21.13 26.92 6.35
CA HIS A 129 -21.11 27.88 5.26
C HIS A 129 -21.52 29.26 5.76
N GLY A 130 -20.67 30.28 5.56
CA GLY A 130 -21.00 31.65 5.87
C GLY A 130 -21.90 32.28 4.79
N GLY A 131 -22.61 33.36 5.16
CA GLY A 131 -23.43 34.16 4.21
C GLY A 131 -24.76 33.51 3.80
N VAL A 132 -25.18 32.45 4.50
CA VAL A 132 -26.45 31.74 4.24
C VAL A 132 -27.50 32.19 5.27
N VAL A 133 -28.68 32.58 4.82
CA VAL A 133 -29.83 32.81 5.69
C VAL A 133 -30.54 31.50 5.87
N SER A 134 -30.81 31.12 7.16
CA SER A 134 -31.53 29.89 7.45
C SER A 134 -32.95 29.94 6.90
N GLY A 135 -33.33 28.93 6.15
CA GLY A 135 -34.66 28.74 5.57
C GLY A 135 -35.19 27.33 5.81
N GLY A 136 -36.51 27.13 5.57
CA GLY A 136 -37.14 25.83 5.72
C GLY A 136 -36.96 24.87 4.53
N SER A 137 -36.27 25.29 3.48
CA SER A 137 -36.06 24.49 2.27
C SER A 137 -34.68 23.84 2.27
N THR A 138 -34.59 22.63 1.76
CA THR A 138 -33.32 21.93 1.49
C THR A 138 -32.84 22.24 0.07
N THR A 139 -31.55 22.18 -0.18
CA THR A 139 -30.99 22.17 -1.53
C THR A 139 -31.36 20.88 -2.26
N SER A 140 -31.44 20.92 -3.60
CA SER A 140 -31.46 19.69 -4.41
C SER A 140 -30.19 18.87 -4.18
N GLY A 141 -30.26 17.56 -4.48
CA GLY A 141 -29.07 16.72 -4.50
C GLY A 141 -28.05 17.23 -5.52
N PRO A 142 -26.79 16.83 -5.40
CA PRO A 142 -25.79 17.13 -6.43
C PRO A 142 -26.18 16.45 -7.75
N GLU A 143 -26.01 17.16 -8.86
CA GLU A 143 -26.18 16.64 -10.23
C GLU A 143 -24.90 15.94 -10.73
#